data_3801e784b232510efbf4f7471d5e857b
#
_entry.id   3801e784b232510efbf4f7471d5e857b
#
_cell.length_a   1.000
_cell.length_b   1.000
_cell.length_c   1.000
_cell.angle_alpha   90.00
_cell.angle_beta   90.00
_cell.angle_gamma   90.00
#
_symmetry.space_group_name_H-M   'P 1'
#
loop_
_entity.id
_entity.type
_entity.pdbx_description
1 polymer ?
#
loop_
_entity_poly.entity_id
_entity_poly.type
_entity_poly.pdbx_seq_one_letter_code
_entity_poly.pdbx_strand_id
1 'polypeptide(L)' 'MSEEELEELIIQQIEVLVEELGGTVSHSTRCNSMGRQSKVLEIEYNIEEPTL' A
#
# COMPACT_ATOMS: atom_id res chain seq x y z
N MET A 1 -16.79 13.25 -7.69
CA MET A 1 -15.77 12.17 -7.74
C MET A 1 -16.39 10.86 -7.34
N SER A 2 -16.11 9.81 -8.10
CA SER A 2 -16.55 8.48 -7.71
C SER A 2 -15.64 7.93 -6.61
N GLU A 3 -16.13 6.92 -5.90
CA GLU A 3 -15.35 6.28 -4.86
C GLU A 3 -14.07 5.65 -5.43
N GLU A 4 -14.15 5.13 -6.65
CA GLU A 4 -12.99 4.53 -7.31
C GLU A 4 -11.90 5.55 -7.61
N GLU A 5 -12.29 6.73 -8.05
CA GLU A 5 -11.31 7.79 -8.32
C GLU A 5 -10.65 8.26 -7.03
N LEU A 6 -11.43 8.39 -5.98
CA LEU A 6 -10.88 8.79 -4.68
C LEU A 6 -9.92 7.73 -4.15
N GLU A 7 -10.28 6.47 -4.30
CA GLU A 7 -9.43 5.37 -3.88
C GLU A 7 -8.09 5.37 -4.63
N GLU A 8 -8.13 5.58 -5.94
CA GLU A 8 -6.92 5.65 -6.74
C GLU A 8 -6.00 6.79 -6.32
N LEU A 9 -6.59 7.95 -6.02
CA LEU A 9 -5.80 9.09 -5.55
C LEU A 9 -5.12 8.81 -4.23
N ILE A 10 -5.83 8.17 -3.32
CA ILE A 10 -5.26 7.80 -2.02
C ILE A 10 -4.11 6.82 -2.19
N ILE A 11 -4.29 5.82 -3.03
CA ILE A 11 -3.26 4.83 -3.29
C ILE A 11 -2.03 5.48 -3.93
N GLN A 12 -2.23 6.39 -4.88
CA GLN A 12 -1.13 7.12 -5.49
C GLN A 12 -0.33 7.92 -4.46
N GLN A 13 -1.01 8.54 -3.52
CA GLN A 13 -0.32 9.27 -2.46
C GLN A 13 0.49 8.35 -1.57
N ILE A 14 -0.05 7.18 -1.26
CA ILE A 14 0.67 6.19 -0.48
C ILE A 14 1.95 5.76 -1.22
N GLU A 15 1.84 5.50 -2.51
CA GLU A 15 2.99 5.10 -3.31
C GLU A 15 4.08 6.17 -3.34
N VAL A 16 3.69 7.42 -3.48
CA VAL A 16 4.65 8.52 -3.48
C VAL A 16 5.36 8.62 -2.13
N LEU A 17 4.62 8.51 -1.05
CA LEU A 17 5.20 8.58 0.28
C LEU A 17 6.14 7.42 0.57
N VAL A 18 5.78 6.23 0.11
CA VAL A 18 6.63 5.05 0.25
C VAL A 18 7.91 5.21 -0.55
N GLU A 19 7.83 5.79 -1.75
CA GLU A 19 9.01 6.08 -2.54
C GLU A 19 9.97 7.02 -1.80
N GLU A 20 9.44 8.00 -1.11
CA GLU A 20 10.27 8.90 -0.31
C GLU A 20 10.95 8.18 0.84
N LEU A 21 10.33 7.13 1.36
CA LEU A 21 10.96 6.28 2.37
C LEU A 21 12.01 5.35 1.78
N GLY A 22 12.10 5.27 0.48
CA GLY A 22 12.99 4.32 -0.19
C GLY A 22 12.45 2.91 -0.19
N GLY A 23 11.14 2.76 -0.07
CA GLY A 23 10.50 1.46 0.01
C GLY A 23 9.77 1.06 -1.25
N THR A 24 9.05 -0.04 -1.16
CA THR A 24 8.24 -0.56 -2.25
C THR A 24 6.84 -0.89 -1.76
N VAL A 25 5.89 -0.81 -2.66
CA VAL A 25 4.49 -1.17 -2.39
C VAL A 25 4.12 -2.37 -3.23
N SER A 26 3.58 -3.38 -2.59
CA SER A 26 3.06 -4.56 -3.28
C SER A 26 1.55 -4.59 -3.19
N HIS A 27 0.91 -4.94 -4.29
CA HIS A 27 -0.55 -5.05 -4.35
C HIS A 27 -0.94 -6.50 -4.45
N SER A 28 -1.89 -6.92 -3.62
CA SER A 28 -2.42 -8.27 -3.69
C SER A 28 -3.91 -8.26 -3.43
N THR A 29 -4.57 -9.36 -3.76
CA THR A 29 -5.99 -9.51 -3.52
C THR A 29 -6.20 -10.71 -2.63
N ARG A 30 -7.03 -10.55 -1.61
CA ARG A 30 -7.39 -11.63 -0.71
C ARG A 30 -8.89 -11.88 -0.82
N CYS A 31 -9.27 -13.15 -0.84
CA CYS A 31 -10.66 -13.54 -0.84
C CYS A 31 -10.96 -14.30 0.44
N ASN A 32 -12.02 -13.90 1.15
CA ASN A 32 -12.39 -14.62 2.36
C ASN A 32 -13.37 -15.76 2.05
N SER A 33 -13.73 -16.53 3.06
CA SER A 33 -14.62 -17.69 2.90
C SER A 33 -16.05 -17.31 2.49
N MET A 34 -16.40 -16.04 2.64
CA MET A 34 -17.73 -15.55 2.25
C MET A 34 -17.76 -14.99 0.83
N GLY A 35 -16.65 -15.11 0.11
CA GLY A 35 -16.55 -14.64 -1.26
C GLY A 35 -16.26 -13.16 -1.41
N ARG A 36 -16.00 -12.45 -0.32
CA ARG A 36 -15.62 -11.05 -0.39
C ARG A 36 -14.16 -10.90 -0.75
N GLN A 37 -13.90 -9.99 -1.67
CA GLN A 37 -12.55 -9.69 -2.09
C GLN A 37 -12.06 -8.43 -1.41
N SER A 38 -10.82 -8.46 -0.94
CA SER A 38 -10.17 -7.32 -0.33
C SER A 38 -8.84 -7.08 -1.01
N LYS A 39 -8.50 -5.81 -1.19
CA LYS A 39 -7.19 -5.44 -1.71
C LYS A 39 -6.25 -5.23 -0.53
N VAL A 40 -5.08 -5.82 -0.62
CA VAL A 40 -4.06 -5.72 0.42
C VAL A 40 -2.88 -4.95 -0.13
N LEU A 41 -2.46 -3.95 0.60
CA LEU A 41 -1.25 -3.19 0.26
C LEU A 41 -0.18 -3.52 1.28
N GLU A 42 0.95 -4.00 0.80
CA GLU A 42 2.09 -4.27 1.66
C GLU A 42 3.18 -3.26 1.36
N ILE A 43 3.67 -2.65 2.40
CA ILE A 43 4.72 -1.64 2.29
C ILE A 43 5.97 -2.20 2.95
N GLU A 44 7.06 -2.21 2.19
CA GLU A 44 8.34 -2.68 2.71
C GLU A 44 9.37 -1.59 2.53
N TYR A 45 10.06 -1.26 3.62
CA TYR A 45 11.14 -0.29 3.57
C TYR A 45 12.21 -0.69 4.58
N ASN A 46 13.43 -0.26 4.28
CA ASN A 46 14.55 -0.57 5.14
C ASN A 46 14.68 0.45 6.24
N ILE A 47 14.82 -0.04 7.45
CA ILE A 47 15.06 0.81 8.61
C ILE A 47 16.55 0.75 8.91
N GLU A 48 17.18 1.91 8.96
CA GLU A 48 18.56 1.96 9.41
C GLU A 48 18.54 1.89 10.94
N GLU A 49 19.09 0.81 11.46
CA GLU A 49 19.23 0.70 12.90
C GLU A 49 20.29 1.66 13.39
N PRO A 50 20.00 2.42 14.43
CA PRO A 50 21.04 3.27 14.99
C PRO A 50 22.12 2.39 15.58
N THR A 51 23.32 2.54 15.03
CA THR A 51 24.47 1.87 15.58
C THR A 51 24.88 2.60 16.86
N LEU A 52 24.82 1.89 17.92
CA LEU A 52 25.27 2.40 19.20
C LEU A 52 26.77 2.24 19.34
#